data_9c1b2af16f75c7d706772484b6d738d6
#
_entry.id   9c1b2af16f75c7d706772484b6d738d6
#
_cell.length_a   1.000
_cell.length_b   1.000
_cell.length_c   1.000
_cell.angle_alpha   90.00
_cell.angle_beta   90.00
_cell.angle_gamma   90.00
#
_symmetry.space_group_name_H-M   'P 1'
#
loop_
_entity.id
_entity.type
_entity.pdbx_description
1 polymer ?
#
loop_
_entity_poly.entity_id
_entity_poly.type
_entity_poly.pdbx_seq_one_letter_code
_entity_poly.pdbx_strand_id
1 'polypeptide(L)'
;MASKKFPEDTTEDKQLIMNVVLCLSDHAGPTKIASLYFRWMASEMEEYYQQGDLERKLDLTVTPFFDRAICNPFKYQLGYIDVIVSPLFETWCDFKPSLHDTLITGGIDPNRRLLVQKIDETKFIADEKQQQQAAQS
;
A
#
# COMPACT_ATOMS: atom_id res chain seq x y z
N MET A 1 3.68 -36.25 -10.97
CA MET A 1 3.25 -35.08 -11.79
C MET A 1 4.50 -34.34 -12.22
N ALA A 2 4.80 -34.28 -13.51
CA ALA A 2 5.96 -33.53 -13.99
C ALA A 2 5.71 -32.03 -13.70
N SER A 3 6.61 -31.39 -12.97
CA SER A 3 6.60 -29.93 -12.73
C SER A 3 6.67 -29.26 -14.11
N LYS A 4 5.60 -28.59 -14.49
CA LYS A 4 5.57 -27.82 -15.73
C LYS A 4 6.63 -26.72 -15.60
N LYS A 5 7.67 -26.81 -16.44
CA LYS A 5 8.79 -25.86 -16.39
C LYS A 5 8.29 -24.54 -17.00
N PHE A 6 7.90 -23.61 -16.14
CA PHE A 6 7.50 -22.27 -16.55
C PHE A 6 8.73 -21.32 -16.51
N PRO A 7 8.95 -20.43 -17.48
CA PRO A 7 8.18 -20.30 -18.71
C PRO A 7 8.63 -21.29 -19.80
N GLU A 8 7.70 -21.93 -20.46
CA GLU A 8 7.97 -22.48 -21.79
C GLU A 8 8.12 -21.26 -22.73
N ASP A 9 9.15 -21.16 -23.50
CA ASP A 9 9.50 -19.98 -24.33
C ASP A 9 8.45 -19.70 -25.46
N THR A 10 7.17 -19.69 -25.06
CA THR A 10 6.03 -19.42 -25.93
C THR A 10 5.69 -17.93 -25.98
N THR A 11 4.96 -17.50 -26.99
CA THR A 11 4.48 -16.13 -27.11
C THR A 11 3.52 -15.77 -25.97
N GLU A 12 2.67 -16.72 -25.59
CA GLU A 12 1.70 -16.59 -24.51
C GLU A 12 2.37 -16.38 -23.15
N ASP A 13 3.42 -17.16 -22.86
CA ASP A 13 4.19 -17.01 -21.61
C ASP A 13 4.92 -15.67 -21.54
N LYS A 14 5.51 -15.23 -22.65
CA LYS A 14 6.14 -13.90 -22.74
C LYS A 14 5.13 -12.79 -22.50
N GLN A 15 3.94 -12.89 -23.09
CA GLN A 15 2.87 -11.92 -22.90
C GLN A 15 2.40 -11.88 -21.43
N LEU A 16 2.25 -13.06 -20.81
CA LEU A 16 1.89 -13.16 -19.40
C LEU A 16 2.94 -12.48 -18.50
N ILE A 17 4.22 -12.76 -18.71
CA ILE A 17 5.31 -12.13 -17.97
C ILE A 17 5.27 -10.60 -18.12
N MET A 18 5.08 -10.09 -19.34
CA MET A 18 4.98 -8.65 -19.57
C MET A 18 3.79 -8.03 -18.85
N ASN A 19 2.63 -8.69 -18.84
CA ASN A 19 1.45 -8.23 -18.13
C ASN A 19 1.69 -8.19 -16.61
N VAL A 20 2.34 -9.23 -16.05
CA VAL A 20 2.70 -9.27 -14.62
C VAL A 20 3.69 -8.15 -14.27
N VAL A 21 4.73 -7.95 -15.08
CA VAL A 21 5.71 -6.87 -14.85
C VAL A 21 5.06 -5.50 -14.91
N LEU A 22 4.13 -5.27 -15.82
CA LEU A 22 3.37 -4.03 -15.90
C LEU A 22 2.54 -3.83 -14.62
N CYS A 23 1.81 -4.85 -14.19
CA CYS A 23 1.04 -4.84 -12.95
C CYS A 23 1.92 -4.54 -11.72
N LEU A 24 3.08 -5.22 -11.61
CA LEU A 24 4.07 -4.95 -10.55
C LEU A 24 4.56 -3.49 -10.58
N SER A 25 4.74 -2.93 -11.77
CA SER A 25 5.19 -1.55 -11.94
C SER A 25 4.18 -0.55 -11.42
N ASP A 26 2.89 -0.77 -11.65
CA ASP A 26 1.80 0.06 -11.14
C ASP A 26 1.73 0.03 -9.59
N HIS A 27 2.02 -1.14 -9.00
CA HIS A 27 1.99 -1.32 -7.54
C HIS A 27 3.36 -1.12 -6.87
N ALA A 28 4.38 -0.62 -7.58
CA ALA A 28 5.75 -0.52 -7.08
C ALA A 28 6.00 0.64 -6.07
N GLY A 29 5.01 1.44 -5.74
CA GLY A 29 5.14 2.52 -4.76
C GLY A 29 5.83 2.09 -3.47
N PRO A 30 5.31 1.06 -2.78
CA PRO A 30 5.89 0.56 -1.51
C PRO A 30 7.28 -0.06 -1.60
N THR A 31 7.81 -0.34 -2.80
CA THR A 31 9.19 -0.83 -2.97
C THR A 31 10.24 0.28 -2.98
N LYS A 32 9.83 1.55 -3.00
CA LYS A 32 10.71 2.71 -3.07
C LYS A 32 11.29 3.05 -1.69
N ILE A 33 12.37 3.86 -1.68
CA ILE A 33 12.88 4.42 -0.43
C ILE A 33 11.78 5.20 0.30
N ALA A 34 11.79 5.16 1.62
CA ALA A 34 10.72 5.69 2.47
C ALA A 34 10.33 7.15 2.13
N SER A 35 11.31 8.05 1.93
CA SER A 35 11.06 9.45 1.61
C SER A 35 10.27 9.64 0.31
N LEU A 36 10.51 8.80 -0.69
CA LEU A 36 9.79 8.84 -1.95
C LEU A 36 8.42 8.18 -1.82
N TYR A 37 8.35 7.03 -1.18
CA TYR A 37 7.10 6.33 -0.94
C TYR A 37 6.08 7.21 -0.18
N PHE A 38 6.47 7.78 0.97
CA PHE A 38 5.56 8.61 1.76
C PHE A 38 5.12 9.90 1.05
N ARG A 39 5.96 10.44 0.18
CA ARG A 39 5.57 11.60 -0.63
C ARG A 39 4.52 11.23 -1.69
N TRP A 40 4.68 10.10 -2.37
CA TRP A 40 3.69 9.59 -3.32
C TRP A 40 2.39 9.20 -2.62
N MET A 41 2.48 8.49 -1.50
CA MET A 41 1.34 8.13 -0.65
C MET A 41 0.53 9.37 -0.26
N ALA A 42 1.18 10.44 0.17
CA ALA A 42 0.48 11.67 0.54
C ALA A 42 -0.27 12.30 -0.64
N SER A 43 0.32 12.28 -1.85
CA SER A 43 -0.33 12.80 -3.06
C SER A 43 -1.52 11.93 -3.47
N GLU A 44 -1.38 10.62 -3.44
CA GLU A 44 -2.44 9.65 -3.73
C GLU A 44 -3.61 9.80 -2.75
N MET A 45 -3.33 9.88 -1.46
CA MET A 45 -4.37 10.06 -0.44
C MET A 45 -5.09 11.41 -0.59
N GLU A 46 -4.40 12.47 -0.97
CA GLU A 46 -5.04 13.76 -1.23
C GLU A 46 -5.98 13.69 -2.44
N GLU A 47 -5.59 12.96 -3.50
CA GLU A 47 -6.46 12.72 -4.66
C GLU A 47 -7.75 11.99 -4.25
N TYR A 48 -7.63 10.92 -3.45
CA TYR A 48 -8.80 10.20 -2.93
C TYR A 48 -9.70 11.09 -2.04
N TYR A 49 -9.11 11.90 -1.20
CA TYR A 49 -9.87 12.84 -0.36
C TYR A 49 -10.59 13.91 -1.17
N GLN A 50 -9.98 14.42 -2.25
CA GLN A 50 -10.64 15.37 -3.16
C GLN A 50 -11.84 14.73 -3.85
N GLN A 51 -11.73 13.46 -4.25
CA GLN A 51 -12.86 12.71 -4.77
C GLN A 51 -13.98 12.56 -3.71
N GLY A 52 -13.65 12.14 -2.49
CA GLY A 52 -14.63 12.03 -1.41
C GLY A 52 -15.32 13.36 -1.06
N ASP A 53 -14.58 14.45 -1.09
CA ASP A 53 -15.14 15.79 -0.90
C ASP A 53 -16.10 16.19 -2.03
N LEU A 54 -15.81 15.76 -3.27
CA LEU A 54 -16.69 16.00 -4.42
C LEU A 54 -17.95 15.12 -4.33
N GLU A 55 -17.82 13.85 -3.98
CA GLU A 55 -18.95 12.94 -3.76
C GLU A 55 -19.91 13.53 -2.71
N ARG A 56 -19.39 14.05 -1.59
CA ARG A 56 -20.19 14.71 -0.55
C ARG A 56 -20.89 15.97 -1.07
N LYS A 57 -20.23 16.79 -1.89
CA LYS A 57 -20.84 18.01 -2.49
C LYS A 57 -21.98 17.68 -3.46
N LEU A 58 -21.94 16.51 -4.05
CA LEU A 58 -22.94 16.01 -4.99
C LEU A 58 -24.04 15.19 -4.32
N ASP A 59 -24.09 15.14 -2.96
CA ASP A 59 -25.01 14.33 -2.18
C ASP A 59 -24.91 12.81 -2.51
N LEU A 60 -23.73 12.36 -2.93
CA LEU A 60 -23.43 10.94 -3.16
C LEU A 60 -22.88 10.30 -1.89
N THR A 61 -23.00 8.97 -1.80
CA THR A 61 -22.32 8.21 -0.76
C THR A 61 -20.82 8.30 -0.97
N VAL A 62 -20.10 8.78 0.06
CA VAL A 62 -18.63 8.88 0.00
C VAL A 62 -18.04 7.48 -0.10
N THR A 63 -17.16 7.27 -1.07
CA THR A 63 -16.43 6.01 -1.26
C THR A 63 -15.67 5.64 0.01
N PRO A 64 -15.72 4.38 0.47
CA PRO A 64 -14.97 3.94 1.63
C PRO A 64 -13.50 4.34 1.55
N PHE A 65 -12.93 4.84 2.66
CA PHE A 65 -11.56 5.37 2.79
C PHE A 65 -11.29 6.74 2.14
N PHE A 66 -12.22 7.31 1.38
CA PHE A 66 -12.06 8.62 0.73
C PHE A 66 -12.54 9.79 1.61
N ASP A 67 -13.07 9.48 2.78
CA ASP A 67 -13.45 10.51 3.76
C ASP A 67 -12.26 10.92 4.62
N ARG A 68 -11.72 12.13 4.37
CA ARG A 68 -10.57 12.68 5.13
C ARG A 68 -10.85 12.89 6.63
N ALA A 69 -12.14 12.94 7.04
CA ALA A 69 -12.50 13.13 8.44
C ALA A 69 -12.35 11.86 9.28
N ILE A 70 -12.45 10.70 8.66
CA ILE A 70 -12.45 9.40 9.35
C ILE A 70 -11.35 8.44 8.89
N CYS A 71 -10.82 8.62 7.68
CA CYS A 71 -9.79 7.73 7.14
C CYS A 71 -8.43 8.01 7.77
N ASN A 72 -7.79 6.96 8.30
CA ASN A 72 -6.39 7.01 8.66
C ASN A 72 -5.56 6.53 7.45
N PRO A 73 -4.76 7.41 6.80
CA PRO A 73 -4.01 7.07 5.60
C PRO A 73 -2.98 5.96 5.82
N PHE A 74 -2.37 5.88 7.00
CA PHE A 74 -1.38 4.85 7.31
C PHE A 74 -2.03 3.46 7.43
N LYS A 75 -3.22 3.38 8.03
CA LYS A 75 -3.98 2.12 8.09
C LYS A 75 -4.45 1.67 6.70
N TYR A 76 -4.91 2.61 5.87
CA TYR A 76 -5.30 2.32 4.50
C TYR A 76 -4.12 1.74 3.70
N GLN A 77 -2.98 2.41 3.75
CA GLN A 77 -1.77 1.98 3.03
C GLN A 77 -1.19 0.68 3.58
N LEU A 78 -1.26 0.44 4.90
CA LEU A 78 -0.87 -0.84 5.48
C LEU A 78 -1.75 -1.98 4.94
N GLY A 79 -3.07 -1.79 4.91
CA GLY A 79 -4.00 -2.76 4.34
C GLY A 79 -3.73 -3.02 2.85
N TYR A 80 -3.44 -1.97 2.08
CA TYR A 80 -3.06 -2.08 0.67
C TYR A 80 -1.79 -2.92 0.48
N ILE A 81 -0.76 -2.67 1.30
CA ILE A 81 0.47 -3.47 1.26
C ILE A 81 0.16 -4.93 1.60
N ASP A 82 -0.57 -5.20 2.69
CA ASP A 82 -0.79 -6.55 3.20
C ASP A 82 -1.68 -7.39 2.28
N VAL A 83 -2.67 -6.77 1.63
CA VAL A 83 -3.71 -7.50 0.86
C VAL A 83 -3.37 -7.58 -0.63
N ILE A 84 -2.69 -6.58 -1.18
CA ILE A 84 -2.44 -6.50 -2.63
C ILE A 84 -0.96 -6.58 -2.96
N VAL A 85 -0.15 -5.68 -2.37
CA VAL A 85 1.25 -5.52 -2.80
C VAL A 85 2.10 -6.71 -2.39
N SER A 86 2.11 -7.09 -1.11
CA SER A 86 2.95 -8.19 -0.62
C SER A 86 2.66 -9.51 -1.33
N PRO A 87 1.40 -9.99 -1.46
CA PRO A 87 1.13 -11.24 -2.17
C PRO A 87 1.55 -11.21 -3.64
N LEU A 88 1.38 -10.06 -4.31
CA LEU A 88 1.77 -9.89 -5.71
C LEU A 88 3.29 -9.98 -5.88
N PHE A 89 4.05 -9.26 -5.05
CA PHE A 89 5.50 -9.23 -5.12
C PHE A 89 6.14 -10.52 -4.61
N GLU A 90 5.59 -11.17 -3.59
CA GLU A 90 6.03 -12.49 -3.11
C GLU A 90 5.88 -13.54 -4.21
N THR A 91 4.71 -13.59 -4.88
CA THR A 91 4.49 -14.49 -6.03
C THR A 91 5.51 -14.24 -7.15
N TRP A 92 5.84 -12.99 -7.42
CA TRP A 92 6.90 -12.66 -8.39
C TRP A 92 8.27 -13.11 -7.92
N CYS A 93 8.58 -12.98 -6.63
CA CYS A 93 9.85 -13.42 -6.05
C CYS A 93 9.97 -14.95 -6.03
N ASP A 94 8.88 -15.71 -5.92
CA ASP A 94 8.89 -17.16 -6.11
C ASP A 94 9.36 -17.52 -7.54
N PHE A 95 8.95 -16.72 -8.53
CA PHE A 95 9.40 -16.87 -9.91
C PHE A 95 10.82 -16.33 -10.14
N LYS A 96 11.22 -15.26 -9.46
CA LYS A 96 12.53 -14.59 -9.56
C LYS A 96 13.15 -14.37 -8.18
N PRO A 97 13.66 -15.44 -7.50
CA PRO A 97 14.14 -15.34 -6.13
C PRO A 97 15.27 -14.32 -5.90
N SER A 98 16.06 -14.03 -6.95
CA SER A 98 17.14 -13.03 -6.87
C SER A 98 16.67 -11.59 -6.61
N LEU A 99 15.37 -11.32 -6.74
CA LEU A 99 14.79 -10.00 -6.51
C LEU A 99 14.20 -9.84 -5.10
N HIS A 100 14.06 -10.94 -4.34
CA HIS A 100 13.42 -10.93 -3.02
C HIS A 100 14.05 -9.90 -2.07
N ASP A 101 15.37 -9.91 -1.93
CA ASP A 101 16.05 -8.99 -1.02
C ASP A 101 15.89 -7.52 -1.41
N THR A 102 15.81 -7.24 -2.70
CA THR A 102 15.63 -5.87 -3.20
C THR A 102 14.19 -5.38 -3.03
N LEU A 103 13.21 -6.21 -3.39
CA LEU A 103 11.81 -5.81 -3.47
C LEU A 103 11.08 -5.95 -2.13
N ILE A 104 11.29 -7.07 -1.44
CA ILE A 104 10.61 -7.37 -0.18
C ILE A 104 11.44 -6.84 1.00
N THR A 105 12.60 -7.43 1.27
CA THR A 105 13.39 -7.15 2.48
C THR A 105 13.89 -5.71 2.52
N GLY A 106 14.34 -5.17 1.38
CA GLY A 106 14.90 -3.81 1.27
C GLY A 106 13.89 -2.75 0.85
N GLY A 107 12.74 -3.14 0.28
CA GLY A 107 11.70 -2.25 -0.24
C GLY A 107 10.44 -2.23 0.62
N ILE A 108 9.60 -3.27 0.48
CA ILE A 108 8.26 -3.31 1.08
C ILE A 108 8.33 -3.36 2.61
N ASP A 109 9.13 -4.24 3.18
CA ASP A 109 9.20 -4.46 4.63
C ASP A 109 9.59 -3.23 5.44
N PRO A 110 10.61 -2.43 5.05
CA PRO A 110 10.93 -1.19 5.75
C PRO A 110 9.77 -0.21 5.76
N ASN A 111 9.09 -0.01 4.64
CA ASN A 111 7.96 0.90 4.53
C ASN A 111 6.74 0.41 5.33
N ARG A 112 6.48 -0.90 5.30
CA ARG A 112 5.45 -1.52 6.12
C ARG A 112 5.69 -1.30 7.63
N ARG A 113 6.92 -1.50 8.11
CA ARG A 113 7.29 -1.24 9.51
C ARG A 113 7.10 0.23 9.90
N LEU A 114 7.48 1.16 9.03
CA LEU A 114 7.27 2.59 9.26
C LEU A 114 5.78 2.97 9.31
N LEU A 115 4.93 2.34 8.50
CA LEU A 115 3.48 2.57 8.58
C LEU A 115 2.91 2.10 9.93
N VAL A 116 3.31 0.91 10.41
CA VAL A 116 2.91 0.41 11.74
C VAL A 116 3.33 1.39 12.83
N GLN A 117 4.58 1.84 12.82
CA GLN A 117 5.07 2.83 13.78
C GLN A 117 4.22 4.11 13.75
N LYS A 118 3.91 4.65 12.58
CA LYS A 118 3.09 5.86 12.45
C LYS A 118 1.66 5.68 12.91
N ILE A 119 1.08 4.50 12.74
CA ILE A 119 -0.24 4.16 13.28
C ILE A 119 -0.21 4.22 14.82
N ASP A 120 0.82 3.65 15.45
CA ASP A 120 0.94 3.61 16.90
C ASP A 120 1.21 5.01 17.46
N GLU A 121 2.07 5.82 16.83
CA GLU A 121 2.29 7.22 17.19
C GLU A 121 0.98 8.04 17.14
N THR A 122 0.15 7.82 16.11
CA THR A 122 -1.13 8.52 15.96
C THR A 122 -2.13 8.14 17.04
N LYS A 123 -2.18 6.86 17.44
CA LYS A 123 -3.01 6.40 18.56
C LYS A 123 -2.58 7.03 19.87
N PHE A 124 -1.28 7.00 20.17
CA PHE A 124 -0.74 7.55 21.41
C PHE A 124 -1.13 9.03 21.59
N ILE A 125 -0.95 9.85 20.52
CA ILE A 125 -1.33 11.27 20.53
C ILE A 125 -2.84 11.47 20.75
N ALA A 126 -3.67 10.59 20.18
CA ALA A 126 -5.12 10.66 20.35
C ALA A 126 -5.53 10.34 21.80
N ASP A 127 -4.93 9.32 22.40
CA ASP A 127 -5.19 8.91 23.78
C ASP A 127 -4.75 9.98 24.80
N GLU A 128 -3.57 10.60 24.60
CA GLU A 128 -3.12 11.73 25.44
C GLU A 128 -4.08 12.92 25.39
N LYS A 129 -4.56 13.29 24.20
CA LYS A 129 -5.54 14.39 24.06
C LYS A 129 -6.85 14.10 24.77
N GLN A 130 -7.35 12.86 24.71
CA GLN A 130 -8.57 12.45 25.42
C GLN A 130 -8.39 12.52 26.94
N GLN A 131 -7.24 12.06 27.46
CA GLN A 131 -6.93 12.13 28.89
C GLN A 131 -6.82 13.57 29.38
N GLN A 132 -6.20 14.46 28.61
CA GLN A 132 -6.09 15.88 28.97
C GLN A 132 -7.45 16.58 28.97
N GLN A 133 -8.36 16.25 28.04
CA GLN A 133 -9.71 16.78 28.00
C GLN A 133 -10.56 16.29 29.19
N ALA A 134 -10.44 15.00 29.53
CA ALA A 134 -11.14 14.43 30.67
C ALA A 134 -10.66 15.00 32.05
N ALA A 135 -9.41 15.43 32.13
CA ALA A 135 -8.85 16.03 33.36
C ALA A 135 -9.23 17.51 33.55
N GLN A 136 -9.79 18.16 32.51
CA GLN A 136 -10.22 19.56 32.53
C GLN A 136 -11.75 19.74 32.69
N SER A 137 -12.48 18.62 32.69
CA SER A 137 -13.95 18.58 32.88
C SER A 137 -14.31 18.26 34.31
#